data_af482287ad06694ae308aafb358585c1
#
_entry.id   af482287ad06694ae308aafb358585c1
#
_cell.length_a   1.000
_cell.length_b   1.000
_cell.length_c   1.000
_cell.angle_alpha   90.00
_cell.angle_beta   90.00
_cell.angle_gamma   90.00
#
_symmetry.space_group_name_H-M   'P 1'
#
loop_
_entity.id
_entity.type
_entity.pdbx_description
1 polymer ?
#
loop_
_entity_poly.entity_id
_entity_poly.type
_entity_poly.pdbx_seq_one_letter_code
_entity_poly.pdbx_strand_id
1 'polypeptide(L)'
;MYDDFRHYLPDVPTLVPDLPGHGADVRTRFDAVAFADELAAQIEAPANIVAWSLGGQVALQLAVRHPDKVASLCLCATFAKLLQADGYDAGLKASKLLGMIPVFQADYPKTMSQFLQLQILYTPERKAAVQAMLPAVTAYAAPTALQSAQEYASHADMRDALAQIQAPVLCVYGDKDTITPARLGEYLREHLPRARLLLIKKAVHAPFISHPELMAAALKEFWSQHEA
;
A
#
# COMPACT_ATOMS: atom_id res chain seq x y z
N MET A 1 -6.63 -1.08 -9.95
CA MET A 1 -6.95 -0.12 -8.88
C MET A 1 -6.26 1.23 -9.04
N TYR A 2 -5.04 1.28 -9.55
CA TYR A 2 -4.32 2.55 -9.77
C TYR A 2 -4.69 3.28 -11.08
N ASP A 3 -5.48 2.68 -11.98
CA ASP A 3 -5.75 3.24 -13.31
C ASP A 3 -6.40 4.62 -13.24
N ASP A 4 -7.39 4.81 -12.36
CA ASP A 4 -8.00 6.12 -12.13
C ASP A 4 -6.97 7.13 -11.58
N PHE A 5 -6.14 6.71 -10.60
CA PHE A 5 -5.14 7.60 -10.00
C PHE A 5 -4.04 8.03 -10.99
N ARG A 6 -3.66 7.17 -11.93
CA ARG A 6 -2.66 7.50 -12.96
C ARG A 6 -3.06 8.69 -13.84
N HIS A 7 -4.36 8.94 -14.02
CA HIS A 7 -4.83 10.13 -14.76
C HIS A 7 -4.45 11.47 -14.10
N TYR A 8 -4.15 11.45 -12.80
CA TYR A 8 -3.66 12.64 -12.07
C TYR A 8 -2.14 12.83 -12.16
N LEU A 9 -1.45 11.85 -12.78
CA LEU A 9 -0.01 11.81 -13.02
C LEU A 9 0.29 11.48 -14.50
N PRO A 10 -0.26 12.23 -15.47
CA PRO A 10 -0.28 11.84 -16.88
C PRO A 10 1.12 11.74 -17.50
N ASP A 11 2.06 12.57 -17.03
CA ASP A 11 3.40 12.67 -17.59
C ASP A 11 4.42 11.75 -16.88
N VAL A 12 3.95 10.91 -15.94
CA VAL A 12 4.81 10.01 -15.17
C VAL A 12 4.73 8.60 -15.75
N PRO A 13 5.80 8.08 -16.38
CA PRO A 13 5.85 6.69 -16.78
C PRO A 13 5.69 5.77 -15.56
N THR A 14 4.76 4.82 -15.65
CA THR A 14 4.43 3.96 -14.50
C THR A 14 4.41 2.50 -14.86
N LEU A 15 5.03 1.67 -13.99
CA LEU A 15 4.85 0.23 -13.96
C LEU A 15 3.94 -0.12 -12.75
N VAL A 16 2.89 -0.89 -12.99
CA VAL A 16 1.95 -1.32 -11.93
C VAL A 16 1.89 -2.85 -11.93
N PRO A 17 2.81 -3.52 -11.24
CA PRO A 17 2.83 -4.97 -11.19
C PRO A 17 1.70 -5.51 -10.30
N ASP A 18 1.14 -6.66 -10.67
CA ASP A 18 0.29 -7.43 -9.78
C ASP A 18 1.13 -8.10 -8.69
N LEU A 19 0.67 -8.03 -7.44
CA LEU A 19 1.31 -8.75 -6.35
C LEU A 19 1.15 -10.27 -6.52
N PRO A 20 2.05 -11.10 -5.97
CA PRO A 20 1.93 -12.54 -6.02
C PRO A 20 0.52 -13.02 -5.64
N GLY A 21 -0.11 -13.77 -6.54
CA GLY A 21 -1.45 -14.31 -6.40
C GLY A 21 -2.59 -13.30 -6.53
N HIS A 22 -2.34 -12.07 -6.99
CA HIS A 22 -3.35 -11.04 -7.21
C HIS A 22 -3.47 -10.71 -8.70
N GLY A 23 -4.66 -10.31 -9.14
CA GLY A 23 -4.89 -9.94 -10.54
C GLY A 23 -4.61 -11.09 -11.49
N ALA A 24 -3.71 -10.88 -12.45
CA ALA A 24 -3.27 -11.89 -13.41
C ALA A 24 -2.21 -12.87 -12.85
N ASP A 25 -1.62 -12.56 -11.70
CA ASP A 25 -0.66 -13.45 -11.04
C ASP A 25 -1.39 -14.61 -10.35
N VAL A 26 -1.02 -15.83 -10.70
CA VAL A 26 -1.68 -17.06 -10.22
C VAL A 26 -0.89 -17.80 -9.14
N ARG A 27 0.17 -17.20 -8.63
CA ARG A 27 0.93 -17.79 -7.53
C ARG A 27 0.05 -17.98 -6.29
N THR A 28 0.26 -19.08 -5.59
CA THR A 28 -0.52 -19.43 -4.38
C THR A 28 0.16 -18.99 -3.09
N ARG A 29 1.41 -18.48 -3.20
CA ARG A 29 2.20 -18.00 -2.08
C ARG A 29 2.58 -16.54 -2.27
N PHE A 30 2.33 -15.72 -1.27
CA PHE A 30 2.86 -14.37 -1.16
C PHE A 30 4.23 -14.41 -0.48
N ASP A 31 5.23 -13.85 -1.15
CA ASP A 31 6.60 -13.71 -0.63
C ASP A 31 7.10 -12.31 -1.02
N ALA A 32 7.09 -11.39 -0.04
CA ALA A 32 7.49 -10.01 -0.29
C ALA A 32 8.99 -9.86 -0.59
N VAL A 33 9.82 -10.75 -0.06
CA VAL A 33 11.28 -10.75 -0.30
C VAL A 33 11.57 -11.17 -1.74
N ALA A 34 11.06 -12.32 -2.14
CA ALA A 34 11.26 -12.82 -3.50
C ALA A 34 10.69 -11.85 -4.54
N PHE A 35 9.51 -11.28 -4.28
CA PHE A 35 8.91 -10.33 -5.21
C PHE A 35 9.65 -8.98 -5.26
N ALA A 36 10.24 -8.53 -4.16
CA ALA A 36 11.11 -7.36 -4.16
C ALA A 36 12.36 -7.59 -5.03
N ASP A 37 12.96 -8.78 -4.97
CA ASP A 37 14.11 -9.15 -5.81
C ASP A 37 13.70 -9.23 -7.31
N GLU A 38 12.52 -9.77 -7.61
CA GLU A 38 11.97 -9.79 -8.99
C GLU A 38 11.74 -8.36 -9.53
N LEU A 39 11.21 -7.45 -8.71
CA LEU A 39 11.01 -6.05 -9.09
C LEU A 39 12.34 -5.32 -9.28
N ALA A 40 13.32 -5.54 -8.40
CA ALA A 40 14.64 -4.94 -8.54
C ALA A 40 15.33 -5.30 -9.87
N ALA A 41 15.10 -6.51 -10.37
CA ALA A 41 15.61 -6.95 -11.67
C ALA A 41 14.95 -6.24 -12.87
N GLN A 42 13.74 -5.70 -12.68
CA GLN A 42 13.01 -4.96 -13.72
C GLN A 42 13.27 -3.44 -13.67
N ILE A 43 13.78 -2.92 -12.56
CA ILE A 43 14.09 -1.50 -12.39
C ILE A 43 15.49 -1.22 -12.95
N GLU A 44 15.55 -0.56 -14.10
CA GLU A 44 16.82 -0.24 -14.78
C GLU A 44 17.54 0.95 -14.15
N ALA A 45 16.80 1.95 -13.68
CA ALA A 45 17.31 3.15 -13.00
C ALA A 45 16.54 3.38 -11.70
N PRO A 46 17.10 4.11 -10.70
CA PRO A 46 16.40 4.39 -9.46
C PRO A 46 15.00 4.96 -9.70
N ALA A 47 13.98 4.34 -9.12
CA ALA A 47 12.58 4.68 -9.35
C ALA A 47 11.89 5.25 -8.10
N ASN A 48 10.89 6.11 -8.32
CA ASN A 48 9.97 6.54 -7.28
C ASN A 48 8.92 5.44 -7.06
N ILE A 49 8.88 4.87 -5.89
CA ILE A 49 8.00 3.75 -5.54
C ILE A 49 6.77 4.26 -4.80
N VAL A 50 5.58 3.98 -5.32
CA VAL A 50 4.30 4.24 -4.63
C VAL A 50 3.68 2.89 -4.24
N ALA A 51 3.59 2.63 -2.97
CA ALA A 51 3.13 1.35 -2.45
C ALA A 51 1.99 1.52 -1.46
N TRP A 52 0.97 0.67 -1.60
CA TRP A 52 -0.21 0.70 -0.76
C TRP A 52 -0.38 -0.58 0.04
N SER A 53 -0.68 -0.43 1.35
CA SER A 53 -1.05 -1.53 2.25
C SER A 53 -0.02 -2.67 2.22
N LEU A 54 -0.42 -3.88 1.82
CA LEU A 54 0.46 -5.04 1.68
C LEU A 54 1.62 -4.80 0.70
N GLY A 55 1.38 -4.03 -0.37
CA GLY A 55 2.43 -3.63 -1.32
C GLY A 55 3.55 -2.82 -0.66
N GLY A 56 3.25 -2.12 0.43
CA GLY A 56 4.26 -1.43 1.23
C GLY A 56 5.28 -2.37 1.87
N GLN A 57 4.92 -3.62 2.16
CA GLN A 57 5.86 -4.63 2.65
C GLN A 57 6.88 -5.00 1.58
N VAL A 58 6.44 -5.11 0.33
CA VAL A 58 7.34 -5.33 -0.81
C VAL A 58 8.26 -4.13 -0.99
N ALA A 59 7.72 -2.91 -0.92
CA ALA A 59 8.50 -1.68 -1.07
C ALA A 59 9.56 -1.50 0.04
N LEU A 60 9.23 -1.85 1.28
CA LEU A 60 10.19 -1.85 2.38
C LEU A 60 11.31 -2.88 2.16
N GLN A 61 10.96 -4.10 1.72
CA GLN A 61 11.96 -5.12 1.35
C GLN A 61 12.84 -4.64 0.20
N LEU A 62 12.25 -4.06 -0.84
CA LEU A 62 12.98 -3.50 -1.98
C LEU A 62 14.00 -2.43 -1.52
N ALA A 63 13.56 -1.50 -0.66
CA ALA A 63 14.41 -0.42 -0.19
C ALA A 63 15.58 -0.87 0.71
N VAL A 64 15.38 -1.95 1.48
CA VAL A 64 16.43 -2.53 2.33
C VAL A 64 17.43 -3.34 1.50
N ARG A 65 16.93 -4.15 0.55
CA ARG A 65 17.73 -5.13 -0.19
C ARG A 65 18.39 -4.55 -1.43
N HIS A 66 17.73 -3.59 -2.06
CA HIS A 66 18.14 -2.96 -3.31
C HIS A 66 18.03 -1.43 -3.24
N PRO A 67 18.75 -0.78 -2.31
CA PRO A 67 18.65 0.66 -2.09
C PRO A 67 19.01 1.49 -3.33
N ASP A 68 19.86 0.96 -4.21
CA ASP A 68 20.24 1.56 -5.49
C ASP A 68 19.09 1.62 -6.51
N LYS A 69 18.01 0.88 -6.29
CA LYS A 69 16.81 0.86 -7.15
C LYS A 69 15.73 1.83 -6.70
N VAL A 70 15.89 2.47 -5.54
CA VAL A 70 14.85 3.29 -4.92
C VAL A 70 15.28 4.74 -4.82
N ALA A 71 14.71 5.61 -5.65
CA ALA A 71 14.90 7.06 -5.57
C ALA A 71 14.12 7.67 -4.39
N SER A 72 12.86 7.26 -4.22
CA SER A 72 12.01 7.64 -3.10
C SER A 72 10.89 6.61 -2.85
N LEU A 73 10.29 6.66 -1.65
CA LEU A 73 9.15 5.83 -1.28
C LEU A 73 7.93 6.69 -0.93
N CYS A 74 6.76 6.35 -1.47
CA CYS A 74 5.48 6.73 -0.90
C CYS A 74 4.83 5.49 -0.29
N LEU A 75 4.73 5.47 1.02
CA LEU A 75 4.15 4.37 1.81
C LEU A 75 2.72 4.75 2.22
N CYS A 76 1.74 4.30 1.42
CA CYS A 76 0.34 4.61 1.64
C CYS A 76 -0.33 3.50 2.47
N ALA A 77 -0.84 3.85 3.66
CA ALA A 77 -1.62 2.96 4.50
C ALA A 77 -0.96 1.57 4.73
N THR A 78 0.34 1.55 4.97
CA THR A 78 1.12 0.33 5.23
C THR A 78 1.59 0.23 6.69
N PHE A 79 2.58 -0.59 6.99
CA PHE A 79 3.03 -0.85 8.35
C PHE A 79 4.47 -1.38 8.37
N ALA A 80 5.21 -1.13 9.45
CA ALA A 80 6.45 -1.86 9.72
C ALA A 80 6.15 -3.25 10.29
N LYS A 81 5.16 -3.31 11.18
CA LYS A 81 4.56 -4.51 11.76
C LYS A 81 3.07 -4.26 11.91
N LEU A 82 2.24 -5.25 11.51
CA LEU A 82 0.79 -5.07 11.52
C LEU A 82 0.19 -5.31 12.91
N LEU A 83 0.65 -6.35 13.60
CA LEU A 83 0.10 -6.75 14.89
C LEU A 83 0.90 -6.17 16.06
N GLN A 84 0.20 -5.92 17.15
CA GLN A 84 0.82 -5.57 18.44
C GLN A 84 1.82 -6.65 18.87
N ALA A 85 2.86 -6.22 19.56
CA ALA A 85 3.87 -7.06 20.17
C ALA A 85 4.40 -6.35 21.43
N ASP A 86 5.20 -7.05 22.20
CA ASP A 86 5.86 -6.45 23.38
C ASP A 86 6.65 -5.20 22.97
N GLY A 87 6.39 -4.10 23.65
CA GLY A 87 6.99 -2.79 23.34
C GLY A 87 6.52 -2.16 22.02
N TYR A 88 5.43 -2.67 21.41
CA TYR A 88 4.88 -2.14 20.16
C TYR A 88 3.35 -2.07 20.19
N ASP A 89 2.82 -0.94 20.66
CA ASP A 89 1.38 -0.70 20.78
C ASP A 89 0.75 -0.10 19.50
N ALA A 90 1.56 0.36 18.56
CA ALA A 90 1.07 0.93 17.30
C ALA A 90 0.30 -0.08 16.46
N GLY A 91 0.59 -1.38 16.59
CA GLY A 91 -0.04 -2.46 15.83
C GLY A 91 -1.53 -2.66 16.17
N LEU A 92 -2.16 -3.55 15.40
CA LEU A 92 -3.54 -3.99 15.61
C LEU A 92 -3.59 -5.18 16.58
N LYS A 93 -4.70 -5.31 17.28
CA LYS A 93 -5.00 -6.56 17.99
C LYS A 93 -5.25 -7.68 16.98
N ALA A 94 -4.73 -8.88 17.22
CA ALA A 94 -4.86 -10.03 16.31
C ALA A 94 -6.31 -10.35 15.94
N SER A 95 -7.27 -10.12 16.87
CA SER A 95 -8.70 -10.30 16.62
C SER A 95 -9.26 -9.46 15.47
N LYS A 96 -8.59 -8.36 15.07
CA LYS A 96 -9.00 -7.51 13.93
C LYS A 96 -8.76 -8.15 12.57
N LEU A 97 -7.83 -9.10 12.47
CA LEU A 97 -7.55 -9.82 11.21
C LEU A 97 -8.40 -11.07 11.04
N LEU A 98 -8.99 -11.58 12.10
CA LEU A 98 -9.84 -12.76 12.05
C LEU A 98 -11.12 -12.46 11.26
N GLY A 99 -11.47 -13.35 10.32
CA GLY A 99 -12.71 -13.27 9.57
C GLY A 99 -12.63 -12.52 8.24
N MET A 100 -11.53 -11.85 7.89
CA MET A 100 -11.41 -11.16 6.60
C MET A 100 -11.40 -12.14 5.41
N ILE A 101 -10.55 -13.17 5.47
CA ILE A 101 -10.39 -14.13 4.38
C ILE A 101 -11.69 -14.84 4.00
N PRO A 102 -12.43 -15.47 4.95
CA PRO A 102 -13.67 -16.15 4.61
C PRO A 102 -14.67 -15.27 3.88
N VAL A 103 -14.75 -13.97 4.22
CA VAL A 103 -15.65 -13.02 3.57
C VAL A 103 -15.23 -12.77 2.12
N PHE A 104 -13.94 -12.58 1.86
CA PHE A 104 -13.42 -12.41 0.50
C PHE A 104 -13.54 -13.68 -0.34
N GLN A 105 -13.38 -14.85 0.25
CA GLN A 105 -13.50 -16.13 -0.45
C GLN A 105 -14.94 -16.51 -0.74
N ALA A 106 -15.89 -16.11 0.09
CA ALA A 106 -17.31 -16.45 -0.08
C ALA A 106 -17.94 -15.73 -1.28
N ASP A 107 -17.65 -14.43 -1.46
CA ASP A 107 -18.19 -13.63 -2.57
C ASP A 107 -17.23 -12.47 -2.85
N TYR A 108 -16.21 -12.75 -3.66
CA TYR A 108 -15.17 -11.77 -3.96
C TYR A 108 -15.69 -10.49 -4.64
N PRO A 109 -16.53 -10.56 -5.71
CA PRO A 109 -17.04 -9.36 -6.36
C PRO A 109 -17.85 -8.46 -5.42
N LYS A 110 -18.72 -9.05 -4.62
CA LYS A 110 -19.53 -8.32 -3.64
C LYS A 110 -18.65 -7.69 -2.57
N THR A 111 -17.72 -8.45 -2.02
CA THR A 111 -16.81 -7.99 -0.96
C THR A 111 -15.91 -6.86 -1.47
N MET A 112 -15.38 -6.97 -2.69
CA MET A 112 -14.59 -5.90 -3.31
C MET A 112 -15.42 -4.65 -3.58
N SER A 113 -16.68 -4.81 -4.02
CA SER A 113 -17.58 -3.67 -4.18
C SER A 113 -17.81 -2.93 -2.86
N GLN A 114 -18.08 -3.66 -1.78
CA GLN A 114 -18.25 -3.09 -0.44
C GLN A 114 -16.96 -2.44 0.07
N PHE A 115 -15.82 -3.10 -0.14
CA PHE A 115 -14.52 -2.57 0.25
C PHE A 115 -14.19 -1.24 -0.46
N LEU A 116 -14.43 -1.15 -1.77
CA LEU A 116 -14.20 0.08 -2.54
C LEU A 116 -15.18 1.19 -2.14
N GLN A 117 -16.46 0.86 -1.87
CA GLN A 117 -17.43 1.82 -1.37
C GLN A 117 -17.03 2.40 0.00
N LEU A 118 -16.44 1.57 0.86
CA LEU A 118 -15.92 2.03 2.15
C LEU A 118 -14.81 3.08 1.97
N GLN A 119 -13.97 2.97 0.93
CA GLN A 119 -12.89 3.92 0.68
C GLN A 119 -13.40 5.35 0.40
N ILE A 120 -14.61 5.48 -0.12
CA ILE A 120 -15.23 6.76 -0.48
C ILE A 120 -16.37 7.16 0.46
N LEU A 121 -16.41 6.61 1.67
CA LEU A 121 -17.48 6.86 2.65
C LEU A 121 -17.68 8.36 2.93
N TYR A 122 -16.62 9.14 2.90
CA TYR A 122 -16.63 10.60 3.16
C TYR A 122 -16.45 11.45 1.88
N THR A 123 -16.38 10.81 0.71
CA THR A 123 -16.20 11.45 -0.60
C THR A 123 -17.18 10.84 -1.61
N PRO A 124 -18.51 11.00 -1.40
CA PRO A 124 -19.53 10.36 -2.22
C PRO A 124 -19.48 10.78 -3.71
N GLU A 125 -18.88 11.93 -4.02
CA GLU A 125 -18.61 12.41 -5.38
C GLU A 125 -17.69 11.45 -6.17
N ARG A 126 -16.91 10.61 -5.49
CA ARG A 126 -16.05 9.58 -6.12
C ARG A 126 -16.79 8.31 -6.52
N LYS A 127 -18.12 8.24 -6.31
CA LYS A 127 -18.92 7.04 -6.59
C LYS A 127 -18.82 6.58 -8.04
N ALA A 128 -18.84 7.51 -8.99
CA ALA A 128 -18.73 7.18 -10.41
C ALA A 128 -17.36 6.56 -10.75
N ALA A 129 -16.28 7.07 -10.19
CA ALA A 129 -14.93 6.52 -10.38
C ALA A 129 -14.81 5.11 -9.80
N VAL A 130 -15.37 4.86 -8.61
CA VAL A 130 -15.41 3.53 -8.00
C VAL A 130 -16.23 2.56 -8.86
N GLN A 131 -17.39 2.99 -9.37
CA GLN A 131 -18.20 2.15 -10.25
C GLN A 131 -17.50 1.79 -11.57
N ALA A 132 -16.76 2.73 -12.17
CA ALA A 132 -15.98 2.49 -13.37
C ALA A 132 -14.81 1.51 -13.14
N MET A 133 -14.25 1.47 -11.93
CA MET A 133 -13.12 0.61 -11.55
C MET A 133 -13.57 -0.84 -11.25
N LEU A 134 -14.81 -1.05 -10.79
CA LEU A 134 -15.32 -2.35 -10.36
C LEU A 134 -15.14 -3.48 -11.38
N PRO A 135 -15.48 -3.32 -12.68
CA PRO A 135 -15.33 -4.41 -13.66
C PRO A 135 -13.89 -4.90 -13.76
N ALA A 136 -12.91 -4.01 -13.75
CA ALA A 136 -11.50 -4.39 -13.83
C ALA A 136 -11.02 -5.09 -12.54
N VAL A 137 -11.46 -4.61 -11.37
CA VAL A 137 -11.05 -5.17 -10.07
C VAL A 137 -11.69 -6.55 -9.83
N THR A 138 -12.91 -6.76 -10.33
CA THR A 138 -13.65 -8.02 -10.16
C THR A 138 -13.55 -8.97 -11.37
N ALA A 139 -12.76 -8.62 -12.40
CA ALA A 139 -12.50 -9.48 -13.55
C ALA A 139 -11.77 -10.78 -13.16
N TYR A 140 -11.04 -10.74 -12.06
CA TYR A 140 -10.33 -11.89 -11.50
C TYR A 140 -11.08 -12.49 -10.32
N ALA A 141 -10.82 -13.76 -10.04
CA ALA A 141 -11.29 -14.42 -8.82
C ALA A 141 -10.60 -13.83 -7.58
N ALA A 142 -11.01 -14.27 -6.40
CA ALA A 142 -10.31 -13.95 -5.15
C ALA A 142 -8.82 -14.32 -5.29
N PRO A 143 -7.90 -13.49 -4.72
CA PRO A 143 -6.47 -13.74 -4.84
C PRO A 143 -6.08 -15.14 -4.38
N THR A 144 -5.33 -15.87 -5.21
CA THR A 144 -4.91 -17.25 -4.91
C THR A 144 -3.94 -17.32 -3.74
N ALA A 145 -3.19 -16.23 -3.51
CA ALA A 145 -2.26 -16.09 -2.37
C ALA A 145 -2.88 -15.41 -1.15
N LEU A 146 -4.18 -15.17 -1.09
CA LEU A 146 -4.83 -14.37 -0.03
C LEU A 146 -4.53 -14.87 1.39
N GLN A 147 -4.58 -16.19 1.61
CA GLN A 147 -4.28 -16.79 2.91
C GLN A 147 -2.82 -16.60 3.28
N SER A 148 -1.91 -16.89 2.36
CA SER A 148 -0.46 -16.72 2.55
C SER A 148 -0.09 -15.25 2.74
N ALA A 149 -0.77 -14.33 2.06
CA ALA A 149 -0.58 -12.89 2.22
C ALA A 149 -1.01 -12.39 3.62
N GLN A 150 -2.13 -12.90 4.14
CA GLN A 150 -2.55 -12.60 5.52
C GLN A 150 -1.59 -13.19 6.55
N GLU A 151 -1.14 -14.42 6.34
CA GLU A 151 -0.15 -15.07 7.20
C GLU A 151 1.15 -14.25 7.21
N TYR A 152 1.65 -13.85 6.04
CA TYR A 152 2.80 -12.96 5.93
C TYR A 152 2.57 -11.66 6.70
N ALA A 153 1.46 -10.96 6.46
CA ALA A 153 1.15 -9.68 7.13
C ALA A 153 1.08 -9.82 8.66
N SER A 154 0.64 -10.98 9.16
CA SER A 154 0.54 -11.26 10.60
C SER A 154 1.91 -11.42 11.27
N HIS A 155 2.91 -11.91 10.55
CA HIS A 155 4.24 -12.22 11.08
C HIS A 155 5.32 -11.21 10.65
N ALA A 156 5.09 -10.46 9.56
CA ALA A 156 6.05 -9.49 9.04
C ALA A 156 6.45 -8.47 10.12
N ASP A 157 7.75 -8.28 10.26
CA ASP A 157 8.33 -7.33 11.20
C ASP A 157 9.55 -6.66 10.56
N MET A 158 9.37 -5.43 10.10
CA MET A 158 10.41 -4.62 9.46
C MET A 158 11.00 -3.57 10.41
N ARG A 159 10.63 -3.57 11.69
CA ARG A 159 11.01 -2.51 12.64
C ARG A 159 12.51 -2.30 12.72
N ASP A 160 13.28 -3.37 12.85
CA ASP A 160 14.74 -3.32 12.98
C ASP A 160 15.44 -2.92 11.66
N ALA A 161 14.75 -3.05 10.53
CA ALA A 161 15.28 -2.71 9.22
C ALA A 161 15.00 -1.26 8.79
N LEU A 162 14.07 -0.55 9.43
CA LEU A 162 13.64 0.79 9.02
C LEU A 162 14.82 1.79 8.99
N ALA A 163 15.72 1.73 9.97
CA ALA A 163 16.88 2.62 10.04
C ALA A 163 17.86 2.45 8.87
N GLN A 164 17.80 1.36 8.14
CA GLN A 164 18.65 1.08 6.97
C GLN A 164 18.15 1.80 5.71
N ILE A 165 16.89 2.23 5.68
CA ILE A 165 16.26 2.85 4.50
C ILE A 165 16.67 4.33 4.45
N GLN A 166 17.56 4.66 3.52
CA GLN A 166 18.11 6.02 3.34
C GLN A 166 17.35 6.85 2.30
N ALA A 167 16.53 6.21 1.47
CA ALA A 167 15.67 6.91 0.52
C ALA A 167 14.69 7.84 1.24
N PRO A 168 14.33 8.99 0.65
CA PRO A 168 13.26 9.84 1.17
C PRO A 168 11.94 9.08 1.21
N VAL A 169 11.14 9.27 2.28
CA VAL A 169 9.86 8.56 2.46
C VAL A 169 8.72 9.55 2.73
N LEU A 170 7.63 9.42 1.98
CA LEU A 170 6.35 10.05 2.25
C LEU A 170 5.36 8.97 2.76
N CYS A 171 5.02 9.02 4.05
CA CYS A 171 3.95 8.20 4.61
C CYS A 171 2.61 8.90 4.39
N VAL A 172 1.63 8.23 3.74
CA VAL A 172 0.30 8.79 3.45
C VAL A 172 -0.78 7.95 4.12
N TYR A 173 -1.60 8.58 4.97
CA TYR A 173 -2.63 7.87 5.73
C TYR A 173 -3.94 8.65 5.76
N GLY A 174 -5.05 7.92 5.78
CA GLY A 174 -6.36 8.48 6.05
C GLY A 174 -6.63 8.62 7.56
N ASP A 175 -7.23 9.73 7.99
CA ASP A 175 -7.58 9.92 9.42
C ASP A 175 -8.76 9.04 9.87
N LYS A 176 -9.46 8.39 8.93
CA LYS A 176 -10.56 7.45 9.17
C LYS A 176 -10.19 6.00 8.84
N ASP A 177 -8.94 5.72 8.58
CA ASP A 177 -8.49 4.35 8.32
C ASP A 177 -8.51 3.50 9.60
N THR A 178 -9.33 2.47 9.60
CA THR A 178 -9.42 1.49 10.69
C THR A 178 -8.71 0.17 10.36
N ILE A 179 -8.25 0.01 9.11
CA ILE A 179 -7.50 -1.16 8.63
C ILE A 179 -6.03 -0.98 8.98
N THR A 180 -5.44 0.16 8.57
CA THR A 180 -4.09 0.55 8.96
C THR A 180 -4.12 1.98 9.55
N PRO A 181 -4.46 2.12 10.82
CA PRO A 181 -4.64 3.42 11.45
C PRO A 181 -3.40 4.30 11.38
N ALA A 182 -3.59 5.62 11.39
CA ALA A 182 -2.54 6.63 11.25
C ALA A 182 -1.34 6.44 12.20
N ARG A 183 -1.56 5.86 13.40
CA ARG A 183 -0.46 5.54 14.34
C ARG A 183 0.59 4.59 13.78
N LEU A 184 0.24 3.76 12.76
CA LEU A 184 1.22 2.95 12.03
C LEU A 184 2.13 3.82 11.15
N GLY A 185 1.55 4.88 10.55
CA GLY A 185 2.31 5.88 9.80
C GLY A 185 3.16 6.78 10.70
N GLU A 186 2.66 7.12 11.89
CA GLU A 186 3.42 7.85 12.91
C GLU A 186 4.66 7.04 13.33
N TYR A 187 4.48 5.74 13.57
CA TYR A 187 5.59 4.83 13.88
C TYR A 187 6.63 4.79 12.75
N LEU A 188 6.19 4.65 11.49
CA LEU A 188 7.10 4.68 10.34
C LEU A 188 7.86 6.01 10.25
N ARG A 189 7.16 7.15 10.40
CA ARG A 189 7.78 8.49 10.39
C ARG A 189 8.84 8.65 11.49
N GLU A 190 8.62 8.05 12.64
CA GLU A 190 9.54 8.15 13.79
C GLU A 190 10.80 7.31 13.66
N HIS A 191 10.73 6.20 12.91
CA HIS A 191 11.79 5.21 12.82
C HIS A 191 12.51 5.18 11.47
N LEU A 192 11.96 5.85 10.44
CA LEU A 192 12.62 6.02 9.15
C LEU A 192 13.46 7.32 9.17
N PRO A 193 14.74 7.30 8.74
CA PRO A 193 15.64 8.44 8.84
C PRO A 193 15.17 9.71 8.11
N ARG A 194 14.47 9.56 6.98
CA ARG A 194 14.07 10.65 6.10
C ARG A 194 12.59 10.61 5.76
N ALA A 195 11.72 10.45 6.77
CA ALA A 195 10.30 10.29 6.55
C ALA A 195 9.48 11.54 6.93
N ARG A 196 8.44 11.80 6.14
CA ARG A 196 7.34 12.75 6.42
C ARG A 196 6.02 12.00 6.49
N LEU A 197 5.07 12.51 7.26
CA LEU A 197 3.71 11.99 7.34
C LEU A 197 2.73 12.99 6.78
N LEU A 198 1.91 12.55 5.82
CA LEU A 198 0.73 13.25 5.32
C LEU A 198 -0.51 12.53 5.83
N LEU A 199 -1.27 13.18 6.70
CA LEU A 199 -2.56 12.69 7.18
C LEU A 199 -3.69 13.36 6.40
N ILE A 200 -4.40 12.58 5.57
CA ILE A 200 -5.50 13.10 4.74
C ILE A 200 -6.81 12.99 5.52
N LYS A 201 -7.44 14.15 5.75
CA LYS A 201 -8.72 14.26 6.43
C LYS A 201 -9.85 13.62 5.64
N LYS A 202 -10.75 12.89 6.34
CA LYS A 202 -11.88 12.17 5.73
C LYS A 202 -11.47 11.08 4.72
N ALA A 203 -10.21 10.69 4.68
CA ALA A 203 -9.77 9.53 3.92
C ALA A 203 -9.82 8.26 4.78
N VAL A 204 -10.10 7.12 4.12
CA VAL A 204 -10.05 5.80 4.70
C VAL A 204 -8.74 5.12 4.25
N HIS A 205 -8.75 3.84 3.92
CA HIS A 205 -7.55 3.03 3.66
C HIS A 205 -6.90 3.29 2.29
N ALA A 206 -7.64 3.85 1.32
CA ALA A 206 -7.13 4.13 -0.04
C ALA A 206 -7.26 5.61 -0.42
N PRO A 207 -6.42 6.51 0.12
CA PRO A 207 -6.44 7.93 -0.19
C PRO A 207 -6.33 8.26 -1.67
N PHE A 208 -5.61 7.44 -2.46
CA PHE A 208 -5.51 7.62 -3.91
C PHE A 208 -6.83 7.38 -4.66
N ILE A 209 -7.82 6.73 -4.04
CA ILE A 209 -9.19 6.58 -4.58
C ILE A 209 -10.07 7.75 -4.13
N SER A 210 -10.03 8.10 -2.84
CA SER A 210 -10.92 9.10 -2.26
C SER A 210 -10.45 10.55 -2.48
N HIS A 211 -9.14 10.79 -2.52
CA HIS A 211 -8.53 12.13 -2.61
C HIS A 211 -7.38 12.14 -3.63
N PRO A 212 -7.61 11.70 -4.89
CA PRO A 212 -6.53 11.50 -5.86
C PRO A 212 -5.78 12.80 -6.19
N GLU A 213 -6.48 13.93 -6.32
CA GLU A 213 -5.85 15.22 -6.61
C GLU A 213 -4.88 15.64 -5.50
N LEU A 214 -5.31 15.51 -4.25
CA LEU A 214 -4.47 15.87 -3.10
C LEU A 214 -3.25 14.97 -3.02
N MET A 215 -3.45 13.66 -3.20
CA MET A 215 -2.33 12.71 -3.16
C MET A 215 -1.36 12.92 -4.32
N ALA A 216 -1.85 13.18 -5.54
CA ALA A 216 -0.99 13.45 -6.70
C ALA A 216 -0.20 14.74 -6.51
N ALA A 217 -0.82 15.81 -5.99
CA ALA A 217 -0.13 17.07 -5.69
C ALA A 217 0.99 16.84 -4.65
N ALA A 218 0.70 16.10 -3.58
CA ALA A 218 1.68 15.78 -2.55
C ALA A 218 2.86 14.94 -3.08
N LEU A 219 2.60 14.00 -3.99
CA LEU A 219 3.65 13.21 -4.65
C LEU A 219 4.53 14.10 -5.54
N LYS A 220 3.94 14.95 -6.38
CA LYS A 220 4.70 15.87 -7.25
C LYS A 220 5.58 16.82 -6.43
N GLU A 221 5.04 17.40 -5.36
CA GLU A 221 5.80 18.22 -4.43
C GLU A 221 6.93 17.42 -3.77
N PHE A 222 6.64 16.19 -3.33
CA PHE A 222 7.63 15.34 -2.68
C PHE A 222 8.77 14.98 -3.63
N TRP A 223 8.48 14.59 -4.87
CA TRP A 223 9.49 14.25 -5.86
C TRP A 223 10.35 15.44 -6.23
N SER A 224 9.75 16.63 -6.49
CA SER A 224 10.50 17.85 -6.85
C SER A 224 11.52 18.28 -5.79
N GLN A 225 11.30 17.91 -4.52
CA GLN A 225 12.24 18.20 -3.42
C GLN A 225 13.39 17.19 -3.34
N HIS A 226 13.32 16.10 -4.12
CA HIS A 226 14.26 14.98 -4.06
C HIS A 226 14.79 14.56 -5.44
N GLU A 227 14.44 15.29 -6.50
CA GLU A 227 15.10 15.19 -7.80
C GLU A 227 16.53 15.71 -7.65
N ALA A 228 17.53 14.84 -7.96
CA ALA A 228 18.94 15.18 -7.93
C ALA A 228 19.38 15.80 -9.26
#